data_ef9e3f54a6fde4b5b8079d69d32c534e
#
_entry.id   ef9e3f54a6fde4b5b8079d69d32c534e
#
_cell.length_a   1.000
_cell.length_b   1.000
_cell.length_c   1.000
_cell.angle_alpha   90.00
_cell.angle_beta   90.00
_cell.angle_gamma   90.00
#
_symmetry.space_group_name_H-M   'P 1'
#
loop_
_entity.id
_entity.type
_entity.pdbx_description
1 polymer ?
#
loop_
_entity_poly.entity_id
_entity_poly.type
_entity_poly.pdbx_seq_one_letter_code
_entity_poly.pdbx_strand_id
1 'polypeptide(L)'
;MTTNALVFNPLLFEVQQDPYRYYTRLRDESPVYYIEALNAWGIFRYDDVEYTLKHPDLFSARDFIHNAFGEFDPVPEIPSIISLDPPEHTRLRKLANKAFLPSVVRAMEPNIQKLI
;
A
#
# COMPACT_ATOMS: atom_id res chain seq x y z
N MET A 1 1.69 6.94 -37.66
CA MET A 1 1.11 7.29 -36.32
C MET A 1 2.08 6.75 -35.30
N THR A 2 2.90 7.61 -34.73
CA THR A 2 3.82 7.22 -33.64
C THR A 2 3.00 6.92 -32.40
N THR A 3 2.80 5.66 -32.09
CA THR A 3 2.24 5.24 -30.81
C THR A 3 3.20 5.75 -29.74
N ASN A 4 2.79 6.79 -29.03
CA ASN A 4 3.59 7.35 -27.95
C ASN A 4 3.69 6.25 -26.88
N ALA A 5 4.85 5.60 -26.78
CA ALA A 5 5.05 4.49 -25.86
C ALA A 5 4.66 4.94 -24.46
N LEU A 6 3.88 4.11 -23.76
CA LEU A 6 3.49 4.38 -22.40
C LEU A 6 4.74 4.30 -21.51
N VAL A 7 5.21 5.45 -21.06
CA VAL A 7 6.28 5.55 -20.07
C VAL A 7 5.70 6.11 -18.79
N PHE A 8 5.86 5.35 -17.71
CA PHE A 8 5.39 5.74 -16.38
C PHE A 8 6.54 5.70 -15.38
N ASN A 9 6.80 6.86 -14.79
CA ASN A 9 7.75 7.00 -13.69
C ASN A 9 7.10 7.87 -12.59
N PRO A 10 6.69 7.28 -11.45
CA PRO A 10 6.00 8.00 -10.37
C PRO A 10 6.89 9.00 -9.63
N LEU A 11 8.20 9.01 -9.87
CA LEU A 11 9.13 9.95 -9.25
C LEU A 11 9.20 11.29 -10.02
N LEU A 12 8.67 11.35 -11.24
CA LEU A 12 8.63 12.59 -12.02
C LEU A 12 7.59 13.56 -11.46
N PHE A 13 7.98 14.82 -11.34
CA PHE A 13 7.12 15.88 -10.82
C PHE A 13 5.79 15.99 -11.58
N GLU A 14 5.81 15.93 -12.89
CA GLU A 14 4.62 15.96 -13.74
C GLU A 14 3.63 14.80 -13.51
N VAL A 15 4.16 13.62 -13.14
CA VAL A 15 3.34 12.46 -12.77
C VAL A 15 2.74 12.65 -11.39
N GLN A 16 3.50 13.20 -10.45
CA GLN A 16 3.02 13.49 -9.09
C GLN A 16 1.93 14.57 -9.06
N GLN A 17 1.99 15.54 -9.97
CA GLN A 17 0.97 16.60 -10.08
C GLN A 17 -0.39 16.07 -10.57
N ASP A 18 -0.39 15.14 -11.51
CA ASP A 18 -1.62 14.49 -12.00
C ASP A 18 -1.34 13.03 -12.39
N PRO A 19 -1.36 12.11 -11.40
CA PRO A 19 -1.11 10.69 -11.67
C PRO A 19 -2.28 9.98 -12.36
N TYR A 20 -3.51 10.52 -12.24
CA TYR A 20 -4.73 9.84 -12.67
C TYR A 20 -4.81 9.62 -14.18
N ARG A 21 -4.30 10.53 -14.99
CA ARG A 21 -4.22 10.37 -16.46
C ARG A 21 -3.34 9.19 -16.85
N TYR A 22 -2.25 8.94 -16.11
CA TYR A 22 -1.38 7.78 -16.31
C TYR A 22 -2.05 6.50 -15.86
N TYR A 23 -2.71 6.51 -14.68
CA TYR A 23 -3.41 5.34 -14.16
C TYR A 23 -4.53 4.87 -15.07
N THR A 24 -5.24 5.78 -15.72
CA THR A 24 -6.28 5.42 -16.70
C THR A 24 -5.67 4.65 -17.86
N ARG A 25 -4.60 5.17 -18.47
CA ARG A 25 -3.91 4.47 -19.55
C ARG A 25 -3.31 3.13 -19.10
N LEU A 26 -2.70 3.10 -17.93
CA LEU A 26 -2.11 1.87 -17.39
C LEU A 26 -3.16 0.77 -17.18
N ARG A 27 -4.34 1.12 -16.67
CA ARG A 27 -5.44 0.15 -16.51
C ARG A 27 -5.87 -0.48 -17.84
N ASP A 28 -5.84 0.30 -18.91
CA ASP A 28 -6.33 -0.12 -20.23
C ASP A 28 -5.26 -0.81 -21.05
N GLU A 29 -4.04 -0.24 -21.07
CA GLU A 29 -2.96 -0.63 -21.98
C GLU A 29 -1.95 -1.61 -21.35
N SER A 30 -1.66 -1.47 -20.03
CA SER A 30 -0.64 -2.26 -19.31
C SER A 30 -0.99 -2.38 -17.82
N PRO A 31 -2.01 -3.17 -17.45
CA PRO A 31 -2.51 -3.24 -16.07
C PRO A 31 -1.50 -3.81 -15.06
N VAL A 32 -0.51 -4.52 -15.53
CA VAL A 32 0.70 -4.90 -14.79
C VAL A 32 1.89 -4.30 -15.54
N TYR A 33 2.57 -3.35 -14.93
CA TYR A 33 3.63 -2.56 -15.55
C TYR A 33 4.90 -2.58 -14.71
N TYR A 34 6.03 -2.87 -15.32
CA TYR A 34 7.33 -2.79 -14.64
C TYR A 34 7.81 -1.34 -14.60
N ILE A 35 8.02 -0.83 -13.39
CA ILE A 35 8.45 0.54 -13.13
C ILE A 35 9.96 0.52 -12.88
N GLU A 36 10.76 0.78 -13.91
CA GLU A 36 12.21 0.72 -13.83
C GLU A 36 12.79 1.61 -12.72
N ALA A 37 12.24 2.81 -12.55
CA ALA A 37 12.69 3.77 -11.55
C ALA A 37 12.56 3.27 -10.10
N LEU A 38 11.68 2.29 -9.86
CA LEU A 38 11.44 1.69 -8.55
C LEU A 38 11.94 0.24 -8.47
N ASN A 39 12.40 -0.33 -9.59
CA ASN A 39 12.70 -1.75 -9.73
C ASN A 39 11.54 -2.63 -9.19
N ALA A 40 10.30 -2.28 -9.56
CA ALA A 40 9.09 -2.88 -9.02
C ALA A 40 7.99 -3.01 -10.07
N TRP A 41 7.07 -3.95 -9.84
CA TRP A 41 5.85 -4.09 -10.64
C TRP A 41 4.72 -3.26 -10.04
N GLY A 42 4.09 -2.43 -10.87
CA GLY A 42 2.85 -1.72 -10.55
C GLY A 42 1.63 -2.49 -11.02
N ILE A 43 0.61 -2.58 -10.20
CA ILE A 43 -0.67 -3.21 -10.50
C ILE A 43 -1.76 -2.13 -10.49
N PHE A 44 -2.53 -2.00 -11.58
CA PHE A 44 -3.39 -0.84 -11.80
C PHE A 44 -4.89 -1.15 -11.90
N ARG A 45 -5.30 -2.40 -12.13
CA ARG A 45 -6.72 -2.80 -12.10
C ARG A 45 -7.18 -3.14 -10.70
N TYR A 46 -8.40 -2.75 -10.38
CA TYR A 46 -8.99 -3.00 -9.07
C TYR A 46 -9.00 -4.49 -8.69
N ASP A 47 -9.46 -5.33 -9.60
CA ASP A 47 -9.59 -6.78 -9.34
C ASP A 47 -8.21 -7.43 -9.10
N ASP A 48 -7.19 -7.00 -9.83
CA ASP A 48 -5.81 -7.50 -9.68
C ASP A 48 -5.21 -7.05 -8.34
N VAL A 49 -5.45 -5.80 -7.93
CA VAL A 49 -5.04 -5.28 -6.61
C VAL A 49 -5.77 -6.02 -5.49
N GLU A 50 -7.09 -6.19 -5.61
CA GLU A 50 -7.88 -6.92 -4.63
C GLU A 50 -7.41 -8.37 -4.51
N TYR A 51 -7.13 -9.03 -5.63
CA TYR A 51 -6.58 -10.38 -5.66
C TYR A 51 -5.25 -10.46 -4.91
N THR A 52 -4.32 -9.55 -5.22
CA THR A 52 -3.00 -9.48 -4.56
C THR A 52 -3.12 -9.33 -3.04
N LEU A 53 -4.01 -8.44 -2.58
CA LEU A 53 -4.21 -8.19 -1.15
C LEU A 53 -4.88 -9.34 -0.40
N LYS A 54 -5.67 -10.17 -1.10
CA LYS A 54 -6.39 -11.30 -0.51
C LYS A 54 -5.58 -12.61 -0.50
N HIS A 55 -4.42 -12.63 -1.18
CA HIS A 55 -3.59 -13.84 -1.31
C HIS A 55 -2.19 -13.64 -0.73
N PRO A 56 -2.06 -13.48 0.61
CA PRO A 56 -0.76 -13.30 1.26
C PRO A 56 0.14 -14.54 1.18
N ASP A 57 -0.40 -15.68 0.78
CA ASP A 57 0.33 -16.90 0.45
C ASP A 57 1.12 -16.81 -0.86
N LEU A 58 0.68 -15.94 -1.78
CA LEU A 58 1.33 -15.66 -3.07
C LEU A 58 2.10 -14.33 -3.06
N PHE A 59 1.62 -13.36 -2.30
CA PHE A 59 2.15 -11.99 -2.24
C PHE A 59 2.48 -11.62 -0.80
N SER A 60 3.74 -11.83 -0.44
CA SER A 60 4.25 -11.53 0.89
C SER A 60 4.34 -10.02 1.14
N ALA A 61 3.99 -9.59 2.35
CA ALA A 61 4.25 -8.25 2.86
C ALA A 61 5.62 -8.12 3.53
N ARG A 62 6.35 -9.24 3.63
CA ARG A 62 7.68 -9.29 4.25
C ARG A 62 8.62 -8.33 3.56
N ASP A 63 9.45 -7.66 4.34
CA ASP A 63 10.41 -6.66 3.86
C ASP A 63 9.80 -5.41 3.17
N PHE A 64 8.47 -5.24 3.24
CA PHE A 64 7.81 -4.07 2.64
C PHE A 64 8.41 -2.75 3.14
N ILE A 65 8.62 -2.61 4.46
CA ILE A 65 9.21 -1.40 5.06
C ILE A 65 10.64 -1.20 4.56
N HIS A 66 11.47 -2.25 4.58
CA HIS A 66 12.84 -2.19 4.10
C HIS A 66 12.92 -1.80 2.63
N ASN A 67 12.06 -2.40 1.79
CA ASN A 67 12.03 -2.10 0.35
C ASN A 67 11.48 -0.70 0.04
N ALA A 68 10.52 -0.20 0.84
CA ALA A 68 9.89 1.09 0.63
C ALA A 68 10.71 2.27 1.19
N PHE A 69 11.37 2.08 2.33
CA PHE A 69 12.04 3.16 3.06
C PHE A 69 13.56 2.98 3.15
N GLY A 70 14.09 1.78 2.88
CA GLY A 70 15.53 1.51 2.90
C GLY A 70 16.17 1.93 4.22
N GLU A 71 17.23 2.74 4.12
CA GLU A 71 17.97 3.26 5.29
C GLU A 71 17.16 4.26 6.16
N PHE A 72 16.02 4.73 5.66
CA PHE A 72 15.12 5.64 6.39
C PHE A 72 14.08 4.90 7.26
N ASP A 73 14.20 3.58 7.42
CA ASP A 73 13.35 2.86 8.37
C ASP A 73 13.61 3.39 9.80
N PRO A 74 12.64 4.05 10.43
CA PRO A 74 12.85 4.68 11.74
C PRO A 74 13.06 3.67 12.86
N VAL A 75 12.70 2.40 12.65
CA VAL A 75 12.77 1.33 13.66
C VAL A 75 13.11 -0.02 13.01
N PRO A 76 14.27 -0.14 12.38
CA PRO A 76 14.63 -1.29 11.54
C PRO A 76 14.65 -2.64 12.28
N GLU A 77 14.80 -2.61 13.60
CA GLU A 77 14.91 -3.81 14.45
C GLU A 77 13.52 -4.33 14.91
N ILE A 78 12.46 -3.54 14.74
CA ILE A 78 11.12 -3.92 15.19
C ILE A 78 10.23 -4.24 13.99
N PRO A 79 9.80 -5.51 13.82
CA PRO A 79 8.90 -5.86 12.74
C PRO A 79 7.58 -5.07 12.83
N SER A 80 7.31 -4.25 11.83
CA SER A 80 6.03 -3.56 11.71
C SER A 80 4.93 -4.54 11.31
N ILE A 81 3.72 -4.35 11.86
CA ILE A 81 2.57 -5.19 11.51
C ILE A 81 2.27 -5.21 10.00
N ILE A 82 2.62 -4.14 9.29
CA ILE A 82 2.41 -4.04 7.82
C ILE A 82 3.45 -4.81 7.00
N SER A 83 4.52 -5.28 7.62
CA SER A 83 5.56 -6.09 6.99
C SER A 83 5.59 -7.52 7.53
N LEU A 84 4.48 -7.99 8.05
CA LEU A 84 4.32 -9.36 8.54
C LEU A 84 3.32 -10.14 7.68
N ASP A 85 3.62 -11.40 7.50
CA ASP A 85 2.70 -12.37 6.90
C ASP A 85 1.96 -13.19 7.98
N PRO A 86 0.86 -13.87 7.64
CA PRO A 86 0.28 -14.89 8.49
C PRO A 86 1.32 -15.99 8.84
N PRO A 87 1.31 -16.54 10.08
CA PRO A 87 0.32 -16.32 11.15
C PRO A 87 0.59 -15.11 12.05
N GLU A 88 1.80 -14.54 12.05
CA GLU A 88 2.21 -13.45 12.95
C GLU A 88 1.36 -12.21 12.74
N HIS A 89 1.17 -11.79 11.48
CA HIS A 89 0.27 -10.69 11.14
C HIS A 89 -1.13 -10.90 11.73
N THR A 90 -1.70 -12.08 11.53
CA THR A 90 -3.06 -12.40 12.01
C THR A 90 -3.15 -12.29 13.53
N ARG A 91 -2.13 -12.77 14.26
CA ARG A 91 -2.07 -12.71 15.71
C ARG A 91 -2.02 -11.25 16.22
N LEU A 92 -1.10 -10.45 15.67
CA LEU A 92 -0.94 -9.04 16.07
C LEU A 92 -2.16 -8.20 15.66
N ARG A 93 -2.71 -8.42 14.47
CA ARG A 93 -3.92 -7.73 14.00
C ARG A 93 -5.12 -7.99 14.91
N LYS A 94 -5.32 -9.24 15.35
CA LYS A 94 -6.37 -9.58 16.33
C LYS A 94 -6.19 -8.87 17.66
N LEU A 95 -4.94 -8.69 18.11
CA LEU A 95 -4.64 -7.98 19.34
C LEU A 95 -4.94 -6.47 19.19
N ALA A 96 -4.43 -5.85 18.13
CA ALA A 96 -4.65 -4.44 17.83
C ALA A 96 -6.15 -4.11 17.68
N ASN A 97 -6.91 -4.97 17.00
CA ASN A 97 -8.34 -4.78 16.77
C ASN A 97 -9.16 -4.68 18.07
N LYS A 98 -8.67 -5.23 19.19
CA LYS A 98 -9.37 -5.08 20.49
C LYS A 98 -9.44 -3.62 20.95
N ALA A 99 -8.44 -2.81 20.63
CA ALA A 99 -8.42 -1.38 20.94
C ALA A 99 -9.38 -0.55 20.06
N PHE A 100 -9.82 -1.12 18.92
CA PHE A 100 -10.69 -0.45 17.95
C PHE A 100 -12.11 -1.06 17.90
N LEU A 101 -12.51 -1.79 18.93
CA LEU A 101 -13.88 -2.29 19.01
C LEU A 101 -14.89 -1.13 19.00
N PRO A 102 -16.06 -1.29 18.37
CA PRO A 102 -17.08 -0.22 18.29
C PRO A 102 -17.47 0.35 19.66
N SER A 103 -17.43 -0.46 20.71
CA SER A 103 -17.70 -0.02 22.10
C SER A 103 -16.60 0.90 22.64
N VAL A 104 -15.34 0.60 22.34
CA VAL A 104 -14.18 1.42 22.72
C VAL A 104 -14.21 2.76 21.99
N VAL A 105 -14.43 2.73 20.68
CA VAL A 105 -14.52 3.94 19.85
C VAL A 105 -15.66 4.84 20.31
N ARG A 106 -16.85 4.30 20.57
CA ARG A 106 -18.00 5.06 21.10
C ARG A 106 -17.71 5.67 22.48
N ALA A 107 -16.97 4.98 23.33
CA ALA A 107 -16.59 5.51 24.65
C ALA A 107 -15.64 6.73 24.57
N MET A 108 -14.97 6.94 23.44
CA MET A 108 -14.11 8.11 23.23
C MET A 108 -14.88 9.37 22.82
N GLU A 109 -16.09 9.24 22.29
CA GLU A 109 -16.88 10.35 21.75
C GLU A 109 -17.05 11.52 22.74
N PRO A 110 -17.42 11.31 24.03
CA PRO A 110 -17.56 12.41 24.98
C PRO A 110 -16.25 13.17 25.25
N ASN A 111 -15.11 12.49 25.12
CA ASN A 111 -13.80 13.13 25.28
C ASN A 111 -13.42 13.95 24.05
N ILE A 112 -13.72 13.45 22.86
CA ILE A 112 -13.50 14.17 21.61
C ILE A 112 -14.35 15.44 21.57
N GLN A 113 -15.63 15.34 21.94
CA GLN A 113 -16.55 16.49 21.98
C GLN A 113 -16.12 17.60 22.94
N LYS A 114 -15.34 17.29 23.98
CA LYS A 114 -14.79 18.29 24.90
C LYS A 114 -13.60 19.05 24.37
N LEU A 115 -12.97 18.56 23.30
CA LEU A 115 -11.78 19.14 22.69
C LEU A 115 -12.09 20.08 21.50
N ILE A 116 -13.36 20.08 21.08
CA ILE A 116 -13.88 20.91 20.01
C ILE A 116 -14.66 22.07 20.61
#